data_ec5d3cd8d35ed1ffd8ebaa1c12b78fd9
#
_entry.id   ec5d3cd8d35ed1ffd8ebaa1c12b78fd9
#
_cell.length_a   1.000
_cell.length_b   1.000
_cell.length_c   1.000
_cell.angle_alpha   90.00
_cell.angle_beta   90.00
_cell.angle_gamma   90.00
#
_symmetry.space_group_name_H-M   'P 1'
#
loop_
_entity.id
_entity.type
_entity.pdbx_description
1 polymer ?
#
loop_
_entity_poly.entity_id
_entity_poly.type
_entity_poly.pdbx_seq_one_letter_code
_entity_poly.pdbx_strand_id
1 'polypeptide(L)'
;MKAPDSIKAHPFLRDWIDLSQQGLVVIRSGKAEIGQGIHFALSSIVGNILGIPLDQINVRGPDTDQGPDEGLTAGSLSVQQGGTALAYVAVNLKSCLFDAASHRLAVPVAKLSSRNGVIKSSDGQEISYWELADELSEAKVGEWLPSWADLETGDHRPERRSEIDAIVRGDTHFLHDLVWPDMLHARVVRPRNILSHLVKLDVDAITVLPGVIHVEVNGDF
;
A
#
# COMPACT_ATOMS: atom_id res chain seq x y z
N MET A 1 -9.23 -1.46 20.75
CA MET A 1 -7.83 -1.64 20.31
C MET A 1 -7.23 -0.24 20.21
N LYS A 2 -5.95 -0.03 20.59
CA LYS A 2 -5.32 1.30 20.48
C LYS A 2 -4.87 1.52 19.04
N ALA A 3 -5.07 2.75 18.50
CA ALA A 3 -4.59 3.11 17.17
C ALA A 3 -3.06 2.93 17.07
N PRO A 4 -2.55 2.37 15.97
CA PRO A 4 -1.12 2.26 15.70
C PRO A 4 -0.41 3.63 15.74
N ASP A 5 0.86 3.64 16.13
CA ASP A 5 1.61 4.91 16.25
C ASP A 5 1.85 5.56 14.87
N SER A 6 1.87 4.80 13.78
CA SER A 6 1.92 5.32 12.41
C SER A 6 0.74 6.26 12.08
N ILE A 7 -0.46 6.01 12.62
CA ILE A 7 -1.61 6.91 12.45
C ILE A 7 -1.39 8.27 13.13
N LYS A 8 -0.66 8.30 14.25
CA LYS A 8 -0.36 9.58 14.92
C LYS A 8 0.62 10.42 14.11
N ALA A 9 1.58 9.78 13.44
CA ALA A 9 2.53 10.44 12.56
C ALA A 9 1.87 10.91 11.25
N HIS A 10 0.90 10.14 10.75
CA HIS A 10 0.16 10.40 9.51
C HIS A 10 -1.35 10.44 9.79
N PRO A 11 -1.86 11.53 10.37
CA PRO A 11 -3.21 11.57 10.90
C PRO A 11 -4.31 11.82 9.87
N PHE A 12 -3.99 12.17 8.63
CA PHE A 12 -4.98 12.46 7.61
C PHE A 12 -5.37 11.21 6.81
N LEU A 13 -6.65 11.07 6.46
CA LEU A 13 -7.13 9.96 5.64
C LEU A 13 -6.41 9.90 4.29
N ARG A 14 -6.13 11.06 3.68
CA ARG A 14 -5.42 11.19 2.39
C ARG A 14 -3.97 10.68 2.43
N ASP A 15 -3.35 10.58 3.60
CA ASP A 15 -1.99 10.03 3.72
C ASP A 15 -1.96 8.52 3.41
N TRP A 16 -3.10 7.86 3.54
CA TRP A 16 -3.28 6.41 3.44
C TRP A 16 -4.11 5.97 2.25
N ILE A 17 -5.21 6.69 1.97
CA ILE A 17 -6.17 6.32 0.92
C ILE A 17 -6.47 7.55 0.07
N ASP A 18 -6.33 7.38 -1.25
CA ASP A 18 -6.56 8.40 -2.24
C ASP A 18 -7.73 7.98 -3.15
N LEU A 19 -8.72 8.85 -3.26
CA LEU A 19 -9.91 8.71 -4.10
C LEU A 19 -9.92 9.70 -5.27
N SER A 20 -8.79 10.31 -5.60
CA SER A 20 -8.73 11.33 -6.66
C SER A 20 -8.99 10.81 -8.07
N GLN A 21 -8.78 9.50 -8.28
CA GLN A 21 -9.03 8.85 -9.56
C GLN A 21 -10.36 8.13 -9.55
N GLN A 22 -11.31 8.55 -10.39
CA GLN A 22 -12.64 7.96 -10.52
C GLN A 22 -12.57 6.44 -10.73
N GLY A 23 -13.30 5.68 -9.91
CA GLY A 23 -13.38 4.22 -10.01
C GLY A 23 -12.18 3.47 -9.42
N LEU A 24 -11.18 4.15 -8.85
CA LEU A 24 -10.01 3.54 -8.25
C LEU A 24 -9.78 4.03 -6.83
N VAL A 25 -9.53 3.10 -5.93
CA VAL A 25 -9.05 3.36 -4.56
C VAL A 25 -7.56 3.10 -4.52
N VAL A 26 -6.75 4.12 -4.28
CA VAL A 26 -5.31 3.95 -4.14
C VAL A 26 -4.93 3.92 -2.67
N ILE A 27 -4.39 2.79 -2.22
CA ILE A 27 -3.85 2.61 -0.88
C ILE A 27 -2.37 2.96 -0.90
N ARG A 28 -1.92 3.80 0.03
CA ARG A 28 -0.50 4.06 0.28
C ARG A 28 -0.07 3.30 1.52
N SER A 29 0.98 2.50 1.42
CA SER A 29 1.49 1.71 2.55
C SER A 29 3.01 1.75 2.60
N GLY A 30 3.56 1.88 3.81
CA GLY A 30 4.98 1.73 4.07
C GLY A 30 5.45 0.27 4.08
N LYS A 31 4.58 -0.70 3.80
CA LYS A 31 4.93 -2.13 3.76
C LYS A 31 5.28 -2.60 2.34
N ALA A 32 6.48 -3.14 2.18
CA ALA A 32 6.98 -3.60 0.89
C ALA A 32 6.44 -4.98 0.51
N GLU A 33 6.05 -5.14 -0.76
CA GLU A 33 5.77 -6.43 -1.36
C GLU A 33 7.10 -7.10 -1.75
N ILE A 34 7.39 -8.23 -1.15
CA ILE A 34 8.59 -9.04 -1.41
C ILE A 34 8.23 -10.49 -1.78
N GLY A 35 7.02 -10.70 -2.31
CA GLY A 35 6.47 -12.00 -2.69
C GLY A 35 5.58 -12.64 -1.63
N GLN A 36 5.43 -12.02 -0.44
CA GLN A 36 4.61 -12.56 0.65
C GLN A 36 3.11 -12.26 0.50
N GLY A 37 2.71 -11.41 -0.46
CA GLY A 37 1.31 -11.07 -0.75
C GLY A 37 0.72 -10.03 0.18
N ILE A 38 1.54 -9.12 0.72
CA ILE A 38 1.04 -8.08 1.62
C ILE A 38 0.09 -7.12 0.90
N HIS A 39 0.35 -6.77 -0.34
CA HIS A 39 -0.53 -5.87 -1.10
C HIS A 39 -1.93 -6.48 -1.26
N PHE A 40 -2.02 -7.78 -1.54
CA PHE A 40 -3.30 -8.48 -1.58
C PHE A 40 -4.03 -8.46 -0.24
N ALA A 41 -3.30 -8.72 0.86
CA ALA A 41 -3.89 -8.70 2.20
C ALA A 41 -4.43 -7.29 2.57
N LEU A 42 -3.67 -6.24 2.27
CA LEU A 42 -4.08 -4.85 2.53
C LEU A 42 -5.28 -4.44 1.67
N SER A 43 -5.27 -4.81 0.38
CA SER A 43 -6.42 -4.60 -0.52
C SER A 43 -7.67 -5.31 0.01
N SER A 44 -7.53 -6.54 0.48
CA SER A 44 -8.66 -7.32 1.02
C SER A 44 -9.25 -6.66 2.28
N ILE A 45 -8.41 -6.13 3.18
CA ILE A 45 -8.87 -5.43 4.37
C ILE A 45 -9.68 -4.18 3.99
N VAL A 46 -9.12 -3.33 3.14
CA VAL A 46 -9.76 -2.07 2.74
C VAL A 46 -11.00 -2.33 1.87
N GLY A 47 -10.90 -3.27 0.92
CA GLY A 47 -12.01 -3.66 0.04
C GLY A 47 -13.22 -4.16 0.82
N ASN A 48 -12.99 -5.02 1.81
CA ASN A 48 -14.04 -5.53 2.68
C ASN A 48 -14.73 -4.43 3.48
N ILE A 49 -13.96 -3.50 4.05
CA ILE A 49 -14.52 -2.41 4.87
C ILE A 49 -15.29 -1.40 4.01
N LEU A 50 -14.72 -1.00 2.88
CA LEU A 50 -15.33 -0.01 2.00
C LEU A 50 -16.40 -0.60 1.06
N GLY A 51 -16.46 -1.92 0.92
CA GLY A 51 -17.34 -2.59 -0.05
C GLY A 51 -16.91 -2.36 -1.50
N ILE A 52 -15.60 -2.34 -1.75
CA ILE A 52 -14.98 -2.12 -3.06
C ILE A 52 -14.38 -3.43 -3.58
N PRO A 53 -14.63 -3.83 -4.85
CA PRO A 53 -13.98 -4.97 -5.48
C PRO A 53 -12.45 -4.78 -5.57
N LEU A 54 -11.69 -5.88 -5.49
CA LEU A 54 -10.22 -5.80 -5.46
C LEU A 54 -9.60 -5.28 -6.77
N ASP A 55 -10.26 -5.44 -7.89
CA ASP A 55 -9.86 -4.90 -9.20
C ASP A 55 -9.97 -3.37 -9.29
N GLN A 56 -10.68 -2.74 -8.34
CA GLN A 56 -10.76 -1.29 -8.16
C GLN A 56 -9.83 -0.77 -7.05
N ILE A 57 -8.92 -1.60 -6.56
CA ILE A 57 -7.96 -1.21 -5.52
C ILE A 57 -6.53 -1.37 -6.03
N ASN A 58 -5.74 -0.32 -5.87
CA ASN A 58 -4.31 -0.32 -6.16
C ASN A 58 -3.52 -0.01 -4.89
N VAL A 59 -2.54 -0.85 -4.55
CA VAL A 59 -1.64 -0.60 -3.42
C VAL A 59 -0.32 -0.05 -3.94
N ARG A 60 0.02 1.15 -3.53
CA ARG A 60 1.36 1.72 -3.70
C ARG A 60 2.20 1.34 -2.49
N GLY A 61 3.34 0.72 -2.74
CA GLY A 61 4.31 0.34 -1.73
C GLY A 61 5.05 1.53 -1.13
N PRO A 62 6.11 1.27 -0.34
CA PRO A 62 6.87 2.30 0.33
C PRO A 62 7.43 3.34 -0.65
N ASP A 63 7.19 4.59 -0.32
CA ASP A 63 7.68 5.75 -1.05
C ASP A 63 8.14 6.80 -0.02
N THR A 64 9.32 7.38 -0.21
CA THR A 64 9.88 8.36 0.73
C THR A 64 9.24 9.75 0.62
N ASP A 65 8.49 9.98 -0.45
CA ASP A 65 7.80 11.25 -0.72
C ASP A 65 6.29 11.14 -0.45
N GLN A 66 5.71 9.96 -0.65
CA GLN A 66 4.27 9.75 -0.54
C GLN A 66 3.94 8.51 0.29
N GLY A 67 3.08 8.69 1.28
CA GLY A 67 2.59 7.60 2.09
C GLY A 67 3.15 7.59 3.51
N PRO A 68 2.62 6.70 4.36
CA PRO A 68 3.00 6.64 5.76
C PRO A 68 4.33 5.93 5.97
N ASP A 69 5.13 6.45 6.92
CA ASP A 69 6.23 5.68 7.49
C ASP A 69 5.66 4.64 8.47
N GLU A 70 5.70 3.39 8.06
CA GLU A 70 5.27 2.24 8.87
C GLU A 70 6.46 1.40 9.38
N GLY A 71 7.68 1.93 9.26
CA GLY A 71 8.92 1.22 9.60
C GLY A 71 9.20 0.02 8.69
N LEU A 72 10.11 -0.85 9.13
CA LEU A 72 10.59 -1.98 8.33
C LEU A 72 9.49 -3.02 8.04
N THR A 73 9.56 -3.61 6.85
CA THR A 73 8.78 -4.81 6.50
C THR A 73 9.50 -6.04 7.02
N ALA A 74 9.33 -6.32 8.30
CA ALA A 74 10.01 -7.41 9.02
C ALA A 74 9.16 -7.94 10.18
N GLY A 75 9.59 -9.03 10.80
CA GLY A 75 9.02 -9.58 12.04
C GLY A 75 7.58 -10.11 11.92
N SER A 76 7.09 -10.38 10.71
CA SER A 76 5.69 -10.78 10.45
C SER A 76 4.64 -9.79 10.95
N LEU A 77 5.00 -8.51 11.03
CA LEU A 77 4.15 -7.44 11.60
C LEU A 77 3.34 -6.68 10.55
N SER A 78 3.52 -6.95 9.26
CA SER A 78 2.91 -6.15 8.19
C SER A 78 1.38 -6.12 8.24
N VAL A 79 0.72 -7.27 8.44
CA VAL A 79 -0.74 -7.32 8.62
C VAL A 79 -1.13 -6.82 10.00
N GLN A 80 -0.39 -7.21 11.04
CA GLN A 80 -0.72 -6.83 12.42
C GLN A 80 -0.63 -5.31 12.65
N GLN A 81 0.35 -4.63 12.08
CA GLN A 81 0.55 -3.18 12.20
C GLN A 81 -0.09 -2.43 11.04
N GLY A 82 0.38 -2.65 9.80
CA GLY A 82 -0.09 -1.96 8.61
C GLY A 82 -1.55 -2.29 8.28
N GLY A 83 -1.93 -3.57 8.36
CA GLY A 83 -3.31 -3.99 8.17
C GLY A 83 -4.26 -3.38 9.21
N THR A 84 -3.83 -3.31 10.49
CA THR A 84 -4.62 -2.65 11.54
C THR A 84 -4.72 -1.15 11.27
N ALA A 85 -3.64 -0.47 10.89
CA ALA A 85 -3.67 0.95 10.56
C ALA A 85 -4.64 1.24 9.41
N LEU A 86 -4.55 0.48 8.32
CA LEU A 86 -5.45 0.63 7.19
C LEU A 86 -6.91 0.29 7.52
N ALA A 87 -7.16 -0.65 8.41
CA ALA A 87 -8.52 -0.91 8.90
C ALA A 87 -9.10 0.30 9.64
N TYR A 88 -8.30 0.95 10.54
CA TYR A 88 -8.69 2.21 11.18
C TYR A 88 -9.02 3.29 10.15
N VAL A 89 -8.13 3.49 9.19
CA VAL A 89 -8.31 4.49 8.13
C VAL A 89 -9.57 4.21 7.32
N ALA A 90 -9.76 2.97 6.86
CA ALA A 90 -10.90 2.61 6.02
C ALA A 90 -12.25 2.76 6.74
N VAL A 91 -12.32 2.41 8.04
CA VAL A 91 -13.52 2.60 8.85
C VAL A 91 -13.85 4.08 9.00
N ASN A 92 -12.83 4.89 9.33
CA ASN A 92 -13.03 6.33 9.48
C ASN A 92 -13.39 6.99 8.14
N LEU A 93 -12.74 6.58 7.04
CA LEU A 93 -13.08 7.04 5.70
C LEU A 93 -14.54 6.71 5.35
N LYS A 94 -14.98 5.46 5.61
CA LYS A 94 -16.37 5.06 5.37
C LYS A 94 -17.36 5.92 6.17
N SER A 95 -17.07 6.18 7.43
CA SER A 95 -17.90 7.07 8.26
C SER A 95 -17.99 8.47 7.66
N CYS A 96 -16.84 9.08 7.32
CA CYS A 96 -16.80 10.42 6.72
C CYS A 96 -17.54 10.46 5.37
N LEU A 97 -17.42 9.41 4.53
CA LEU A 97 -18.16 9.30 3.27
C LEU A 97 -19.68 9.27 3.49
N PHE A 98 -20.14 8.51 4.50
CA PHE A 98 -21.56 8.43 4.83
C PHE A 98 -22.09 9.76 5.40
N ASP A 99 -21.30 10.44 6.22
CA ASP A 99 -21.65 11.76 6.73
C ASP A 99 -21.74 12.80 5.61
N ALA A 100 -20.76 12.84 4.73
CA ALA A 100 -20.77 13.72 3.54
C ALA A 100 -21.95 13.42 2.62
N ALA A 101 -22.23 12.14 2.35
CA ALA A 101 -23.39 11.73 1.56
C ALA A 101 -24.72 12.12 2.22
N SER A 102 -24.82 11.96 3.54
CA SER A 102 -25.99 12.39 4.31
C SER A 102 -26.27 13.87 4.15
N HIS A 103 -25.24 14.71 4.20
CA HIS A 103 -25.36 16.15 3.95
C HIS A 103 -25.74 16.48 2.52
N ARG A 104 -25.07 15.85 1.54
CA ARG A 104 -25.30 16.12 0.09
C ARG A 104 -26.68 15.68 -0.37
N LEU A 105 -27.15 14.52 0.10
CA LEU A 105 -28.43 13.95 -0.28
C LEU A 105 -29.60 14.43 0.62
N ALA A 106 -29.29 15.12 1.72
CA ALA A 106 -30.24 15.52 2.75
C ALA A 106 -31.02 14.32 3.34
N VAL A 107 -30.33 13.18 3.51
CA VAL A 107 -30.90 11.91 4.01
C VAL A 107 -30.12 11.44 5.24
N PRO A 108 -30.77 11.03 6.33
CA PRO A 108 -30.07 10.53 7.51
C PRO A 108 -29.20 9.32 7.18
N VAL A 109 -27.99 9.22 7.78
CA VAL A 109 -27.01 8.13 7.59
C VAL A 109 -27.67 6.76 7.74
N ALA A 110 -28.60 6.57 8.67
CA ALA A 110 -29.31 5.31 8.89
C ALA A 110 -30.16 4.83 7.68
N LYS A 111 -30.40 5.69 6.69
CA LYS A 111 -31.12 5.37 5.45
C LYS A 111 -30.19 5.21 4.24
N LEU A 112 -28.88 5.26 4.47
CA LEU A 112 -27.86 5.09 3.45
C LEU A 112 -27.29 3.67 3.49
N SER A 113 -26.93 3.17 2.35
CA SER A 113 -26.19 1.91 2.17
C SER A 113 -25.13 2.12 1.11
N SER A 114 -24.06 1.30 1.10
CA SER A 114 -23.02 1.42 0.08
C SER A 114 -22.70 0.08 -0.57
N ARG A 115 -22.40 0.12 -1.86
CA ARG A 115 -21.91 -1.02 -2.62
C ARG A 115 -21.07 -0.54 -3.80
N ASN A 116 -19.92 -1.16 -4.02
CA ASN A 116 -19.01 -0.87 -5.14
C ASN A 116 -18.68 0.63 -5.29
N GLY A 117 -18.44 1.32 -4.16
CA GLY A 117 -18.07 2.74 -4.16
C GLY A 117 -19.23 3.70 -4.44
N VAL A 118 -20.47 3.24 -4.42
CA VAL A 118 -21.67 4.07 -4.56
C VAL A 118 -22.50 4.00 -3.28
N ILE A 119 -22.84 5.15 -2.72
CA ILE A 119 -23.77 5.28 -1.61
C ILE A 119 -25.17 5.53 -2.19
N LYS A 120 -26.14 4.75 -1.73
CA LYS A 120 -27.54 4.85 -2.10
C LYS A 120 -28.40 5.16 -0.90
N SER A 121 -29.35 6.05 -1.09
CA SER A 121 -30.40 6.31 -0.12
C SER A 121 -31.61 5.40 -0.34
N SER A 122 -32.44 5.26 0.68
CA SER A 122 -33.66 4.45 0.61
C SER A 122 -34.71 4.97 -0.39
N ASP A 123 -34.61 6.23 -0.81
CA ASP A 123 -35.47 6.87 -1.82
C ASP A 123 -34.86 6.85 -3.24
N GLY A 124 -33.72 6.19 -3.41
CA GLY A 124 -33.13 5.93 -4.73
C GLY A 124 -32.11 6.95 -5.22
N GLN A 125 -31.76 7.97 -4.40
CA GLN A 125 -30.66 8.88 -4.74
C GLN A 125 -29.32 8.16 -4.59
N GLU A 126 -28.34 8.52 -5.43
CA GLU A 126 -27.01 7.91 -5.43
C GLU A 126 -25.91 8.97 -5.46
N ILE A 127 -24.79 8.68 -4.83
CA ILE A 127 -23.57 9.47 -4.90
C ILE A 127 -22.36 8.54 -4.78
N SER A 128 -21.31 8.75 -5.57
CA SER A 128 -20.11 7.92 -5.51
C SER A 128 -19.13 8.43 -4.44
N TYR A 129 -18.25 7.54 -3.96
CA TYR A 129 -17.15 7.89 -3.05
C TYR A 129 -16.24 8.95 -3.65
N TRP A 130 -15.97 8.86 -4.95
CA TRP A 130 -15.08 9.76 -5.68
C TRP A 130 -15.64 11.18 -5.85
N GLU A 131 -16.98 11.33 -5.93
CA GLU A 131 -17.63 12.65 -5.94
C GLU A 131 -17.53 13.37 -4.60
N LEU A 132 -17.27 12.63 -3.52
CA LEU A 132 -17.11 13.15 -2.17
C LEU A 132 -15.64 13.35 -1.76
N ALA A 133 -14.68 12.92 -2.58
CA ALA A 133 -13.26 12.88 -2.25
C ALA A 133 -12.70 14.24 -1.79
N ASP A 134 -13.06 15.32 -2.50
CA ASP A 134 -12.57 16.67 -2.19
C ASP A 134 -13.03 17.16 -0.82
N GLU A 135 -14.24 16.76 -0.38
CA GLU A 135 -14.80 17.14 0.94
C GLU A 135 -14.03 16.48 2.09
N LEU A 136 -13.28 15.41 1.81
CA LEU A 136 -12.54 14.61 2.79
C LEU A 136 -11.05 14.93 2.84
N SER A 137 -10.57 15.89 2.05
CA SER A 137 -9.15 16.20 1.90
C SER A 137 -8.44 16.54 3.23
N GLU A 138 -9.14 17.17 4.17
CA GLU A 138 -8.63 17.54 5.49
C GLU A 138 -9.14 16.62 6.62
N ALA A 139 -9.85 15.54 6.27
CA ALA A 139 -10.39 14.62 7.27
C ALA A 139 -9.27 13.82 7.95
N LYS A 140 -9.35 13.71 9.27
CA LYS A 140 -8.40 12.97 10.09
C LYS A 140 -8.95 11.61 10.48
N VAL A 141 -8.04 10.67 10.70
CA VAL A 141 -8.36 9.37 11.29
C VAL A 141 -8.77 9.59 12.73
N GLY A 142 -9.98 9.17 13.09
CA GLY A 142 -10.48 9.22 14.46
C GLY A 142 -9.81 8.17 15.37
N GLU A 143 -9.97 8.34 16.67
CA GLU A 143 -9.40 7.42 17.66
C GLU A 143 -10.22 6.13 17.85
N TRP A 144 -11.42 6.09 17.32
CA TRP A 144 -12.35 4.97 17.51
C TRP A 144 -12.23 3.94 16.40
N LEU A 145 -12.07 2.68 16.79
CA LEU A 145 -12.23 1.52 15.92
C LEU A 145 -13.37 0.66 16.49
N PRO A 146 -14.38 0.34 15.67
CA PRO A 146 -15.35 -0.69 16.05
C PRO A 146 -14.62 -2.02 16.28
N SER A 147 -15.23 -2.91 17.06
CA SER A 147 -14.70 -4.27 17.17
C SER A 147 -14.72 -4.94 15.79
N TRP A 148 -13.82 -5.88 15.56
CA TRP A 148 -13.83 -6.65 14.31
C TRP A 148 -15.17 -7.35 14.04
N ALA A 149 -15.93 -7.64 15.11
CA ALA A 149 -17.26 -8.22 15.02
C ALA A 149 -18.33 -7.23 14.53
N ASP A 150 -18.10 -5.93 14.72
CA ASP A 150 -19.02 -4.87 14.29
C ASP A 150 -18.73 -4.39 12.86
N LEU A 151 -17.58 -4.78 12.32
CA LEU A 151 -17.31 -4.61 10.90
C LEU A 151 -18.17 -5.64 10.16
N GLU A 152 -19.33 -5.20 9.65
CA GLU A 152 -20.08 -6.00 8.70
C GLU A 152 -19.15 -6.35 7.54
N THR A 153 -18.53 -7.50 7.64
CA THR A 153 -17.91 -8.15 6.50
C THR A 153 -19.07 -8.58 5.62
N GLY A 154 -19.29 -7.88 4.52
CA GLY A 154 -20.24 -8.34 3.50
C GLY A 154 -19.97 -9.81 3.17
N ASP A 155 -20.81 -10.44 2.38
CA ASP A 155 -20.64 -11.84 1.93
C ASP A 155 -19.38 -11.95 1.04
N HIS A 156 -18.22 -11.68 1.66
CA HIS A 156 -16.91 -11.72 1.01
C HIS A 156 -16.37 -13.13 1.13
N ARG A 157 -16.57 -13.90 0.07
CA ARG A 157 -15.73 -15.07 -0.14
C ARG A 157 -14.29 -14.59 -0.23
N PRO A 158 -13.34 -15.25 0.48
CA PRO A 158 -11.94 -14.90 0.33
C PRO A 158 -11.58 -15.02 -1.15
N GLU A 159 -11.28 -13.88 -1.78
CA GLU A 159 -10.79 -13.90 -3.15
C GLU A 159 -9.43 -14.56 -3.17
N ARG A 160 -9.20 -15.37 -4.20
CA ARG A 160 -7.89 -15.98 -4.42
C ARG A 160 -6.99 -14.92 -5.05
N ARG A 161 -5.73 -14.86 -4.61
CA ARG A 161 -4.72 -14.05 -5.28
C ARG A 161 -4.64 -14.42 -6.75
N SER A 162 -4.95 -13.48 -7.64
CA SER A 162 -5.02 -13.72 -9.09
C SER A 162 -3.65 -14.09 -9.68
N GLU A 163 -2.56 -13.58 -9.09
CA GLU A 163 -1.21 -13.81 -9.56
C GLU A 163 -0.62 -15.19 -9.20
N ILE A 164 -1.25 -15.94 -8.28
CA ILE A 164 -0.71 -17.26 -7.85
C ILE A 164 -0.56 -18.22 -9.02
N ASP A 165 -1.52 -18.28 -9.93
CA ASP A 165 -1.47 -19.19 -11.05
C ASP A 165 -0.33 -18.85 -12.01
N ALA A 166 -0.03 -17.57 -12.21
CA ALA A 166 1.11 -17.11 -13.01
C ALA A 166 2.44 -17.42 -12.30
N ILE A 167 2.52 -17.20 -10.98
CA ILE A 167 3.71 -17.50 -10.18
C ILE A 167 4.01 -19.01 -10.23
N VAL A 168 3.01 -19.86 -10.05
CA VAL A 168 3.21 -21.33 -10.05
C VAL A 168 3.63 -21.85 -11.42
N ARG A 169 3.17 -21.24 -12.51
CA ARG A 169 3.59 -21.59 -13.87
C ARG A 169 4.92 -20.99 -14.29
N GLY A 170 5.48 -20.06 -13.51
CA GLY A 170 6.69 -19.33 -13.88
C GLY A 170 6.46 -18.22 -14.91
N ASP A 171 5.19 -17.79 -15.10
CA ASP A 171 4.83 -16.71 -16.01
C ASP A 171 5.09 -15.32 -15.40
N THR A 172 5.32 -15.26 -14.07
CA THR A 172 5.60 -14.01 -13.35
C THR A 172 7.10 -13.76 -13.33
N HIS A 173 7.50 -12.55 -13.73
CA HIS A 173 8.87 -12.09 -13.63
C HIS A 173 9.08 -11.28 -12.36
N PHE A 174 10.01 -11.73 -11.51
CA PHE A 174 10.49 -10.96 -10.37
C PHE A 174 11.61 -10.02 -10.78
N LEU A 175 11.98 -9.06 -9.93
CA LEU A 175 13.00 -8.06 -10.25
C LEU A 175 14.33 -8.69 -10.74
N HIS A 176 14.76 -9.78 -10.11
CA HIS A 176 16.00 -10.46 -10.47
C HIS A 176 15.90 -11.34 -11.75
N ASP A 177 14.69 -11.54 -12.28
CA ASP A 177 14.47 -12.26 -13.55
C ASP A 177 14.46 -11.29 -14.76
N LEU A 178 14.44 -9.98 -14.49
CA LEU A 178 14.41 -8.97 -15.54
C LEU A 178 15.73 -8.93 -16.31
N VAL A 179 15.61 -9.00 -17.62
CA VAL A 179 16.74 -8.88 -18.55
C VAL A 179 16.41 -7.78 -19.55
N TRP A 180 17.26 -6.76 -19.61
CA TRP A 180 17.12 -5.64 -20.54
C TRP A 180 18.27 -5.64 -21.55
N PRO A 181 18.07 -5.15 -22.78
CA PRO A 181 19.17 -4.87 -23.69
C PRO A 181 20.19 -3.96 -23.00
N ASP A 182 21.46 -4.29 -23.14
CA ASP A 182 22.59 -3.54 -22.57
C ASP A 182 22.62 -3.44 -21.04
N MET A 183 21.91 -4.35 -20.35
CA MET A 183 21.91 -4.39 -18.89
C MET A 183 23.31 -4.68 -18.34
N LEU A 184 23.79 -3.83 -17.44
CA LEU A 184 25.06 -4.03 -16.76
C LEU A 184 24.86 -4.84 -15.47
N HIS A 185 25.86 -5.65 -15.15
CA HIS A 185 25.91 -6.39 -13.90
C HIS A 185 26.95 -5.78 -12.98
N ALA A 186 26.51 -5.27 -11.83
CA ALA A 186 27.40 -4.77 -10.82
C ALA A 186 27.72 -5.83 -9.75
N ARG A 187 28.95 -5.83 -9.27
CA ARG A 187 29.38 -6.72 -8.20
C ARG A 187 30.22 -5.97 -7.17
N VAL A 188 29.81 -6.10 -5.91
CA VAL A 188 30.61 -5.58 -4.80
C VAL A 188 31.78 -6.53 -4.54
N VAL A 189 32.99 -6.02 -4.61
CA VAL A 189 34.21 -6.74 -4.21
C VAL A 189 34.44 -6.50 -2.72
N ARG A 190 34.33 -7.55 -1.94
CA ARG A 190 34.47 -7.48 -0.49
C ARG A 190 35.78 -8.07 0.00
N PRO A 191 36.36 -7.53 1.09
CA PRO A 191 37.52 -8.13 1.71
C PRO A 191 37.19 -9.51 2.29
N ARG A 192 38.19 -10.35 2.46
CA ARG A 192 38.03 -11.68 3.10
C ARG A 192 37.75 -11.59 4.59
N ASN A 193 38.21 -10.51 5.22
CA ASN A 193 38.07 -10.28 6.68
C ASN A 193 37.31 -8.99 6.90
N ILE A 194 36.34 -9.00 7.81
CA ILE A 194 35.50 -7.85 8.15
C ILE A 194 36.28 -6.64 8.71
N LEU A 195 37.47 -6.89 9.28
CA LEU A 195 38.36 -5.85 9.81
C LEU A 195 39.38 -5.34 8.79
N SER A 196 39.31 -5.80 7.55
CA SER A 196 40.23 -5.35 6.52
C SER A 196 39.83 -3.97 6.00
N HIS A 197 40.84 -3.16 5.67
CA HIS A 197 40.67 -1.85 5.02
C HIS A 197 41.30 -1.88 3.63
N LEU A 198 40.72 -1.10 2.71
CA LEU A 198 41.28 -0.92 1.37
C LEU A 198 42.57 -0.08 1.48
N VAL A 199 43.70 -0.71 1.18
CA VAL A 199 45.02 -0.02 1.25
C VAL A 199 45.36 0.64 -0.09
N LYS A 200 45.08 -0.04 -1.20
CA LYS A 200 45.34 0.43 -2.55
C LYS A 200 44.45 -0.27 -3.54
N LEU A 201 43.93 0.47 -4.48
CA LEU A 201 43.23 -0.02 -5.66
C LEU A 201 43.80 0.67 -6.89
N ASP A 202 44.19 -0.13 -7.89
CA ASP A 202 44.60 0.37 -9.19
C ASP A 202 43.40 0.36 -10.13
N VAL A 203 42.62 1.44 -10.11
CA VAL A 203 41.39 1.58 -10.90
C VAL A 203 41.71 1.52 -12.42
N ASP A 204 42.80 2.14 -12.83
CA ASP A 204 43.20 2.18 -14.25
C ASP A 204 43.50 0.77 -14.79
N ALA A 205 44.24 -0.01 -14.00
CA ALA A 205 44.55 -1.40 -14.37
C ALA A 205 43.29 -2.29 -14.40
N ILE A 206 42.27 -2.01 -13.62
CA ILE A 206 41.02 -2.78 -13.62
C ILE A 206 40.12 -2.33 -14.79
N THR A 207 40.04 -1.05 -15.05
CA THR A 207 39.13 -0.48 -16.06
C THR A 207 39.50 -0.98 -17.49
N VAL A 208 40.78 -1.32 -17.75
CA VAL A 208 41.21 -1.86 -19.05
C VAL A 208 40.92 -3.35 -19.22
N LEU A 209 40.43 -4.04 -18.20
CA LEU A 209 40.10 -5.47 -18.30
C LEU A 209 38.88 -5.69 -19.20
N PRO A 210 38.88 -6.77 -20.02
CA PRO A 210 37.75 -7.07 -20.88
C PRO A 210 36.44 -7.24 -20.10
N GLY A 211 35.38 -6.53 -20.50
CA GLY A 211 34.05 -6.59 -19.88
C GLY A 211 33.85 -5.68 -18.67
N VAL A 212 34.89 -4.97 -18.23
CA VAL A 212 34.73 -3.92 -17.21
C VAL A 212 34.27 -2.64 -17.88
N ILE A 213 33.14 -2.13 -17.45
CA ILE A 213 32.54 -0.89 -17.97
C ILE A 213 32.84 0.28 -17.03
N HIS A 214 32.80 0.03 -15.73
CA HIS A 214 33.02 1.06 -14.70
C HIS A 214 33.52 0.44 -13.41
N VAL A 215 34.32 1.21 -12.67
CA VAL A 215 34.77 0.89 -11.31
C VAL A 215 34.39 2.06 -10.42
N GLU A 216 33.58 1.81 -9.41
CA GLU A 216 33.20 2.80 -8.41
C GLU A 216 33.92 2.50 -7.09
N VAL A 217 34.43 3.55 -6.45
CA VAL A 217 35.06 3.48 -5.12
C VAL A 217 34.34 4.46 -4.20
N ASN A 218 33.69 3.93 -3.17
CA ASN A 218 32.95 4.72 -2.21
C ASN A 218 33.48 4.45 -0.80
N GLY A 219 34.37 5.31 -0.33
CA GLY A 219 35.07 5.12 0.94
C GLY A 219 35.93 3.85 0.94
N ASP A 220 35.64 2.96 1.88
CA ASP A 220 36.31 1.66 2.01
C ASP A 220 35.63 0.54 1.17
N PHE A 221 34.69 0.93 0.30
CA PHE A 221 33.98 0.05 -0.63
C PHE A 221 34.46 0.22 -2.06
#